data_6f8e1f4ca6988b1da0112b4ff04c7e82
#
_entry.id   6f8e1f4ca6988b1da0112b4ff04c7e82
#
_cell.length_a   1.000
_cell.length_b   1.000
_cell.length_c   1.000
_cell.angle_alpha   90.00
_cell.angle_beta   90.00
_cell.angle_gamma   90.00
#
_symmetry.space_group_name_H-M   'P 1'
#
loop_
_entity.id
_entity.type
_entity.pdbx_description
1 polymer ?
#
loop_
_entity_poly.entity_id
_entity_poly.type
_entity_poly.pdbx_seq_one_letter_code
_entity_poly.pdbx_strand_id
1 'polypeptide(L)'
;MTNKEVSEQLMKDFNEANWESWKSNVAPDITMEDMASGDKKQGIDEVMEYVTGWKSTFSDITGVVTNRIESGDTLIEECTWSGTNDGEIPMPDGSKIPATGKSVTIKNVMIWGYKDGKLSS
;
A
#
# COMPACT_ATOMS: atom_id res chain seq x y z
N MET A 1 -14.35 10.58 10.49
CA MET A 1 -14.21 10.38 9.03
C MET A 1 -14.93 9.10 8.61
N THR A 2 -15.50 9.10 7.43
CA THR A 2 -16.03 7.87 6.83
C THR A 2 -14.86 6.98 6.39
N ASN A 3 -15.15 5.69 6.15
CA ASN A 3 -14.13 4.77 5.65
C ASN A 3 -13.53 5.25 4.32
N LYS A 4 -14.37 5.83 3.45
CA LYS A 4 -13.91 6.42 2.20
C LYS A 4 -12.92 7.56 2.45
N GLU A 5 -13.22 8.45 3.37
CA GLU A 5 -12.33 9.57 3.73
C GLU A 5 -11.02 9.07 4.33
N VAL A 6 -11.07 8.02 5.15
CA VAL A 6 -9.86 7.39 5.69
C VAL A 6 -9.00 6.83 4.55
N SER A 7 -9.61 6.12 3.59
CA SER A 7 -8.89 5.60 2.43
C SER A 7 -8.26 6.70 1.58
N GLU A 8 -8.95 7.80 1.37
CA GLU A 8 -8.41 8.95 0.65
C GLU A 8 -7.20 9.54 1.39
N GLN A 9 -7.29 9.65 2.71
CA GLN A 9 -6.19 10.15 3.53
C GLN A 9 -4.99 9.20 3.50
N LEU A 10 -5.22 7.90 3.59
CA LEU A 10 -4.15 6.89 3.52
C LEU A 10 -3.40 6.95 2.19
N MET A 11 -4.10 7.11 1.08
CA MET A 11 -3.47 7.24 -0.24
C MET A 11 -2.63 8.52 -0.32
N LYS A 12 -3.16 9.62 0.18
CA LYS A 12 -2.43 10.89 0.23
C LYS A 12 -1.17 10.74 1.08
N ASP A 13 -1.29 10.15 2.27
CA ASP A 13 -0.16 9.94 3.17
C ASP A 13 0.90 9.04 2.53
N PHE A 14 0.49 7.98 1.84
CA PHE A 14 1.43 7.13 1.13
C PHE A 14 2.17 7.92 0.04
N ASN A 15 1.44 8.66 -0.77
CA ASN A 15 2.04 9.43 -1.87
C ASN A 15 3.04 10.46 -1.36
N GLU A 16 2.75 11.08 -0.21
CA GLU A 16 3.60 12.10 0.42
C GLU A 16 4.62 11.51 1.39
N ALA A 17 4.62 10.20 1.58
CA ALA A 17 5.45 9.49 2.58
C ALA A 17 5.23 10.01 4.00
N ASN A 18 4.02 10.41 4.33
CA ASN A 18 3.64 10.87 5.65
C ASN A 18 3.24 9.67 6.53
N TRP A 19 4.23 8.93 7.00
CA TRP A 19 4.02 7.66 7.68
C TRP A 19 3.39 7.80 9.06
N GLU A 20 3.64 8.89 9.75
CA GLU A 20 3.03 9.14 11.05
C GLU A 20 1.51 9.28 10.93
N SER A 21 1.04 10.08 9.98
CA SER A 21 -0.39 10.21 9.68
C SER A 21 -0.96 8.88 9.17
N TRP A 22 -0.24 8.18 8.30
CA TRP A 22 -0.66 6.89 7.78
C TRP A 22 -0.94 5.90 8.91
N LYS A 23 0.00 5.76 9.85
CA LYS A 23 -0.14 4.87 11.00
C LYS A 23 -1.33 5.21 11.88
N SER A 24 -1.65 6.49 12.01
CA SER A 24 -2.74 6.94 12.88
C SER A 24 -4.12 6.46 12.40
N ASN A 25 -4.24 6.10 11.14
CA ASN A 25 -5.49 5.63 10.53
C ASN A 25 -5.51 4.12 10.30
N VAL A 26 -4.56 3.39 10.89
CA VAL A 26 -4.40 1.95 10.72
C VAL A 26 -4.48 1.26 12.07
N ALA A 27 -5.21 0.15 12.13
CA ALA A 27 -5.30 -0.64 13.35
C ALA A 27 -3.94 -1.28 13.67
N PRO A 28 -3.52 -1.31 14.95
CA PRO A 28 -2.23 -1.92 15.33
C PRO A 28 -2.11 -3.40 14.96
N ASP A 29 -3.23 -4.11 14.90
CA ASP A 29 -3.30 -5.53 14.56
C ASP A 29 -3.67 -5.79 13.10
N ILE A 30 -3.48 -4.80 12.24
CA ILE A 30 -3.75 -4.92 10.80
C ILE A 30 -3.11 -6.17 10.22
N THR A 31 -3.83 -6.81 9.29
CA THR A 31 -3.28 -7.89 8.47
C THR A 31 -3.33 -7.46 7.01
N MET A 32 -2.38 -7.91 6.24
CA MET A 32 -2.33 -7.61 4.81
C MET A 32 -1.88 -8.85 4.04
N GLU A 33 -2.52 -9.13 2.92
CA GLU A 33 -2.14 -10.23 2.06
C GLU A 33 -1.99 -9.72 0.63
N ASP A 34 -0.86 -10.06 0.02
CA ASP A 34 -0.63 -9.83 -1.41
C ASP A 34 -1.06 -11.10 -2.13
N MET A 35 -2.19 -11.04 -2.85
CA MET A 35 -2.76 -12.21 -3.50
C MET A 35 -1.89 -12.72 -4.65
N ALA A 36 -1.08 -11.87 -5.26
CA ALA A 36 -0.23 -12.25 -6.38
C ALA A 36 0.98 -13.08 -5.92
N SER A 37 1.60 -12.69 -4.79
CA SER A 37 2.77 -13.38 -4.25
C SER A 37 2.43 -14.39 -3.15
N GLY A 38 1.25 -14.26 -2.54
CA GLY A 38 0.87 -15.03 -1.36
C GLY A 38 1.50 -14.54 -0.07
N ASP A 39 2.22 -13.41 -0.08
CA ASP A 39 2.81 -12.84 1.13
C ASP A 39 1.74 -12.35 2.08
N LYS A 40 1.90 -12.69 3.36
CA LYS A 40 1.02 -12.24 4.43
C LYS A 40 1.84 -11.46 5.44
N LYS A 41 1.31 -10.31 5.84
CA LYS A 41 1.89 -9.44 6.86
C LYS A 41 0.91 -9.31 8.01
N GLN A 42 1.41 -9.37 9.23
CA GLN A 42 0.59 -9.28 10.42
C GLN A 42 1.17 -8.24 11.38
N GLY A 43 0.32 -7.32 11.80
CA GLY A 43 0.73 -6.22 12.67
C GLY A 43 1.27 -5.03 11.91
N ILE A 44 1.16 -3.86 12.56
CA ILE A 44 1.50 -2.59 11.92
C ILE A 44 2.98 -2.50 11.51
N ASP A 45 3.88 -3.13 12.28
CA ASP A 45 5.31 -3.06 11.97
C ASP A 45 5.65 -3.79 10.68
N GLU A 46 5.13 -5.01 10.50
CA GLU A 46 5.34 -5.78 9.27
C GLU A 46 4.69 -5.09 8.06
N VAL A 47 3.49 -4.55 8.25
CA VAL A 47 2.78 -3.84 7.20
C VAL A 47 3.54 -2.57 6.81
N MET A 48 4.08 -1.83 7.77
CA MET A 48 4.89 -0.64 7.51
C MET A 48 6.15 -0.99 6.72
N GLU A 49 6.81 -2.08 7.06
CA GLU A 49 7.99 -2.53 6.33
C GLU A 49 7.64 -2.83 4.87
N TYR A 50 6.53 -3.52 4.63
CA TYR A 50 6.04 -3.81 3.30
C TYR A 50 5.71 -2.53 2.52
N VAL A 51 4.94 -1.63 3.13
CA VAL A 51 4.48 -0.39 2.48
C VAL A 51 5.65 0.54 2.17
N THR A 52 6.57 0.73 3.11
CA THR A 52 7.74 1.58 2.88
C THR A 52 8.72 0.96 1.89
N GLY A 53 8.73 -0.36 1.78
CA GLY A 53 9.56 -1.07 0.81
C GLY A 53 9.27 -0.66 -0.63
N TRP A 54 8.02 -0.34 -0.96
CA TRP A 54 7.67 0.15 -2.28
C TRP A 54 8.36 1.48 -2.59
N LYS A 55 8.48 2.37 -1.60
CA LYS A 55 9.18 3.64 -1.76
C LYS A 55 10.69 3.45 -1.90
N SER A 56 11.25 2.38 -1.35
CA SER A 56 12.67 2.06 -1.52
C SER A 56 12.98 1.58 -2.93
N THR A 57 12.07 0.82 -3.53
CA THR A 57 12.23 0.28 -4.89
C THR A 57 11.88 1.32 -5.96
N PHE A 58 10.86 2.13 -5.70
CA PHE A 58 10.37 3.19 -6.57
C PHE A 58 10.18 4.44 -5.72
N SER A 59 11.21 5.29 -5.60
CA SER A 59 11.18 6.43 -4.67
C SER A 59 10.07 7.44 -5.00
N ASP A 60 9.67 7.53 -6.26
CA ASP A 60 8.64 8.44 -6.75
C ASP A 60 7.28 7.76 -6.95
N ILE A 61 7.08 6.54 -6.43
CA ILE A 61 5.83 5.81 -6.66
C ILE A 61 4.62 6.62 -6.15
N THR A 62 3.62 6.74 -7.01
CA THR A 62 2.40 7.48 -6.74
C THR A 62 1.21 6.63 -7.18
N GLY A 63 0.20 6.56 -6.33
CA GLY A 63 -1.03 5.84 -6.62
C GLY A 63 -2.20 6.78 -6.86
N VAL A 64 -3.08 6.38 -7.77
CA VAL A 64 -4.33 7.07 -8.04
C VAL A 64 -5.45 6.04 -8.03
N VAL A 65 -6.48 6.27 -7.21
CA VAL A 65 -7.66 5.42 -7.21
C VAL A 65 -8.54 5.85 -8.38
N THR A 66 -8.78 4.92 -9.30
CA THR A 66 -9.59 5.18 -10.50
C THR A 66 -11.04 4.76 -10.33
N ASN A 67 -11.31 3.82 -9.42
CA ASN A 67 -12.66 3.40 -9.10
C ASN A 67 -12.71 2.93 -7.65
N ARG A 68 -13.80 3.21 -6.95
CA ARG A 68 -13.99 2.80 -5.56
C ARG A 68 -15.40 2.30 -5.37
N ILE A 69 -15.51 1.11 -4.79
CA ILE A 69 -16.79 0.49 -4.46
C ILE A 69 -16.80 0.27 -2.95
N GLU A 70 -17.84 0.76 -2.29
CA GLU A 70 -18.01 0.63 -0.85
C GLU A 70 -19.17 -0.29 -0.54
N SER A 71 -18.95 -1.23 0.38
CA SER A 71 -20.00 -2.12 0.88
C SER A 71 -19.77 -2.35 2.37
N GLY A 72 -20.57 -1.70 3.22
CA GLY A 72 -20.38 -1.77 4.67
C GLY A 72 -19.00 -1.28 5.07
N ASP A 73 -18.25 -2.12 5.77
CA ASP A 73 -16.89 -1.81 6.20
C ASP A 73 -15.81 -2.30 5.21
N THR A 74 -16.20 -2.64 4.00
CA THR A 74 -15.29 -3.08 2.95
C THR A 74 -15.25 -2.07 1.81
N LEU A 75 -14.04 -1.70 1.39
CA LEU A 75 -13.81 -0.89 0.21
C LEU A 75 -13.02 -1.68 -0.81
N ILE A 76 -13.48 -1.65 -2.06
CA ILE A 76 -12.74 -2.23 -3.19
C ILE A 76 -12.23 -1.05 -4.03
N GLU A 77 -10.93 -0.99 -4.27
CA GLU A 77 -10.32 0.12 -4.99
C GLU A 77 -9.53 -0.39 -6.18
N GLU A 78 -9.83 0.14 -7.36
CA GLU A 78 -8.99 -0.04 -8.52
C GLU A 78 -7.99 1.12 -8.55
N CYS A 79 -6.71 0.79 -8.61
CA CYS A 79 -5.64 1.78 -8.53
C CYS A 79 -4.70 1.66 -9.70
N THR A 80 -4.15 2.82 -10.10
CA THR A 80 -3.04 2.89 -11.04
C THR A 80 -1.84 3.45 -10.29
N TRP A 81 -0.75 2.70 -10.30
CA TRP A 81 0.51 3.06 -9.67
C TRP A 81 1.54 3.37 -10.75
N SER A 82 2.29 4.43 -10.57
CA SER A 82 3.36 4.81 -11.48
C SER A 82 4.61 5.20 -10.71
N GLY A 83 5.77 4.88 -11.25
CA GLY A 83 7.03 5.20 -10.62
C GLY A 83 8.20 4.78 -11.47
N THR A 84 9.41 5.16 -11.02
CA THR A 84 10.67 4.81 -11.66
C THR A 84 11.43 3.85 -10.77
N ASN A 85 11.88 2.73 -11.31
CA ASN A 85 12.65 1.74 -10.55
C ASN A 85 14.09 2.24 -10.33
N ASP A 86 14.29 3.01 -9.28
CA ASP A 86 15.56 3.60 -8.89
C ASP A 86 16.22 2.92 -7.69
N GLY A 87 15.56 1.92 -7.09
CA GLY A 87 16.07 1.15 -5.97
C GLY A 87 16.18 -0.34 -6.29
N GLU A 88 16.97 -1.05 -5.49
CA GLU A 88 17.11 -2.50 -5.65
C GLU A 88 15.82 -3.23 -5.28
N ILE A 89 15.55 -4.35 -5.97
CA ILE A 89 14.39 -5.18 -5.71
C ILE A 89 14.86 -6.40 -4.88
N PRO A 90 14.46 -6.50 -3.60
CA PRO A 90 14.81 -7.66 -2.79
C PRO A 90 14.04 -8.90 -3.24
N MET A 91 14.74 -10.03 -3.29
CA MET A 91 14.15 -11.33 -3.67
C MET A 91 14.01 -12.23 -2.44
N PRO A 92 13.07 -13.20 -2.47
CA PRO A 92 12.83 -14.09 -1.34
C PRO A 92 14.05 -14.93 -0.92
N ASP A 93 14.99 -15.18 -1.83
CA ASP A 93 16.21 -15.95 -1.56
C ASP A 93 17.34 -15.11 -0.96
N GLY A 94 17.08 -13.83 -0.65
CA GLY A 94 18.06 -12.91 -0.09
C GLY A 94 18.89 -12.18 -1.13
N SER A 95 18.74 -12.52 -2.42
CA SER A 95 19.39 -11.77 -3.49
C SER A 95 18.66 -10.47 -3.78
N LYS A 96 19.28 -9.59 -4.57
CA LYS A 96 18.69 -8.31 -4.96
C LYS A 96 18.85 -8.12 -6.46
N ILE A 97 17.79 -7.62 -7.10
CA ILE A 97 17.85 -7.23 -8.50
C ILE A 97 18.24 -5.75 -8.54
N PRO A 98 19.30 -5.38 -9.30
CA PRO A 98 19.69 -3.97 -9.40
C PRO A 98 18.59 -3.10 -9.98
N ALA A 99 18.59 -1.81 -9.62
CA ALA A 99 17.67 -0.84 -10.17
C ALA A 99 17.83 -0.74 -11.68
N THR A 100 16.71 -0.69 -12.41
CA THR A 100 16.72 -0.64 -13.88
C THR A 100 16.64 0.77 -14.44
N GLY A 101 16.21 1.74 -13.63
CA GLY A 101 15.95 3.11 -14.07
C GLY A 101 14.72 3.24 -14.96
N LYS A 102 13.95 2.17 -15.13
CA LYS A 102 12.79 2.17 -16.02
C LYS A 102 11.54 2.68 -15.31
N SER A 103 10.71 3.42 -16.03
CA SER A 103 9.39 3.82 -15.58
C SER A 103 8.43 2.65 -15.71
N VAL A 104 7.57 2.48 -14.70
CA VAL A 104 6.55 1.43 -14.70
C VAL A 104 5.18 2.03 -14.40
N THR A 105 4.15 1.39 -14.94
CA THR A 105 2.75 1.68 -14.59
C THR A 105 2.10 0.34 -14.29
N ILE A 106 1.51 0.23 -13.09
CA ILE A 106 0.89 -1.00 -12.62
C ILE A 106 -0.55 -0.68 -12.24
N LYS A 107 -1.47 -1.52 -12.69
CA LYS A 107 -2.87 -1.45 -12.27
C LYS A 107 -3.15 -2.62 -11.34
N ASN A 108 -3.81 -2.35 -10.24
CA ASN A 108 -4.20 -3.41 -9.31
C ASN A 108 -5.58 -3.13 -8.71
N VAL A 109 -6.09 -4.14 -8.01
CA VAL A 109 -7.31 -4.06 -7.23
C VAL A 109 -6.94 -4.33 -5.78
N MET A 110 -7.39 -3.47 -4.87
CA MET A 110 -7.18 -3.63 -3.45
C MET A 110 -8.53 -3.80 -2.77
N ILE A 111 -8.61 -4.74 -1.85
CA ILE A 111 -9.81 -4.96 -1.02
C ILE A 111 -9.41 -4.65 0.41
N TRP A 112 -10.05 -3.61 0.97
CA TRP A 112 -9.73 -3.09 2.29
C TRP A 112 -10.88 -3.35 3.26
N GLY A 113 -10.55 -3.84 4.46
CA GLY A 113 -11.50 -3.97 5.56
C GLY A 113 -11.23 -2.91 6.61
N TYR A 114 -12.30 -2.30 7.14
CA TYR A 114 -12.22 -1.28 8.17
C TYR A 114 -12.90 -1.75 9.44
N LYS A 115 -12.34 -1.36 10.58
CA LYS A 115 -12.92 -1.65 11.89
C LYS A 115 -12.71 -0.42 12.78
N ASP A 116 -13.81 0.07 13.38
CA ASP A 116 -13.79 1.24 14.25
C ASP A 116 -13.13 2.47 13.57
N GLY A 117 -13.36 2.64 12.27
CA GLY A 117 -12.84 3.77 11.53
C GLY A 117 -11.37 3.68 11.14
N LYS A 118 -10.75 2.51 11.33
CA LYS A 118 -9.32 2.29 10.98
C LYS A 118 -9.17 1.12 10.02
N LEU A 119 -8.16 1.22 9.15
CA LEU A 119 -7.81 0.13 8.23
C LEU A 119 -7.35 -1.08 9.04
N SER A 120 -8.02 -2.22 8.88
CA SER A 120 -7.73 -3.44 9.64
C SER A 120 -7.30 -4.63 8.79
N SER A 121 -7.54 -4.56 7.48
CA SER A 121 -7.12 -5.63 6.57
C SER A 121 -7.07 -5.20 5.11
#